data_765b61b1a89d389264892b317951f361
#
_entry.id   765b61b1a89d389264892b317951f361
#
_cell.length_a   1.000
_cell.length_b   1.000
_cell.length_c   1.000
_cell.angle_alpha   90.00
_cell.angle_beta   90.00
_cell.angle_gamma   90.00
#
_symmetry.space_group_name_H-M   'P 1'
#
loop_
_entity.id
_entity.type
_entity.pdbx_description
1 polymer ?
#
loop_
_entity_poly.entity_id
_entity_poly.type
_entity_poly.pdbx_seq_one_letter_code
_entity_poly.pdbx_strand_id
1 'polypeptide(L)'
;MQMLKFIKFICTGSFLPEYSNPRKGIKLAFIVMAIMITGLLHIGSACAAQLKAGVSKVNITNLEVGGLVKDSVYARALVLDNGSTKIVIVAVDIGAVGPFLDSVRLKLKKDLNINPANILINASQLHTARAACPDLDRRIVRAVKEAWQNRVPVNIGTGVGYEDRIMENRRLKLKNGKEWTIRHANPLPPDEEVVGIGPVDPEIGILRLNRKDGRTLAVVYNFACHPYQDSRQDKTGWQELGTTADFPGYASKVIENNLSNGTIALFLQGCDGNITTVVYKDVNNPREAEPLGNMLGLSTLKALEKIEAKGNAELKIIHEEIELPLRTDIPQRIESLQAEQIQLLQSLRGTSLNIKTFIPLYIKYNLSPEYPSYYSHRYLHDKVTGRNDLEGLDTENRRIMDKYLRNIYAMEKLARIQENMSLLERQMQRLEASGQRTLLVELSGVRIGDFVMVTFPGEALVEVGLNIKKISPHKYTFVSGHTNGNIGYAPAIEQFKGEAYEDINCRLAPEWQKIYEEKVMEILNKL
;
A
#
# COMPACT_ATOMS: atom_id res chain seq x y z
N MET A 1 17.51 35.34 35.02
CA MET A 1 18.41 36.54 35.07
C MET A 1 18.98 36.80 36.46
N GLN A 2 18.30 36.53 37.56
CA GLN A 2 18.83 36.69 38.93
C GLN A 2 19.81 35.56 39.32
N MET A 3 19.62 34.33 38.85
CA MET A 3 20.48 33.16 39.14
C MET A 3 21.89 33.26 38.50
N LEU A 4 22.00 33.85 37.32
CA LEU A 4 23.30 34.08 36.65
C LEU A 4 24.11 35.20 37.36
N LYS A 5 23.46 36.17 38.01
CA LYS A 5 24.14 37.17 38.81
C LYS A 5 24.71 36.61 40.10
N PHE A 6 24.05 35.58 40.68
CA PHE A 6 24.50 34.92 41.90
C PHE A 6 25.71 34.01 41.65
N ILE A 7 25.77 33.34 40.52
CA ILE A 7 26.91 32.48 40.12
C ILE A 7 28.15 33.35 39.80
N LYS A 8 27.97 34.52 39.19
CA LYS A 8 29.06 35.47 38.93
C LYS A 8 29.64 36.08 40.21
N PHE A 9 28.83 36.20 41.26
CA PHE A 9 29.22 36.71 42.59
C PHE A 9 30.11 35.73 43.36
N ILE A 10 29.97 34.43 43.17
CA ILE A 10 30.77 33.36 43.82
C ILE A 10 32.13 33.19 43.14
N CYS A 11 32.25 33.49 41.83
CA CYS A 11 33.50 33.29 41.09
C CYS A 11 34.50 34.47 41.14
N THR A 12 34.13 35.64 41.67
CA THR A 12 35.00 36.84 41.69
C THR A 12 35.76 37.08 43.00
N GLY A 13 35.81 36.12 43.92
CA GLY A 13 36.82 36.03 44.98
C GLY A 13 36.97 37.22 45.95
N SER A 14 36.02 38.15 46.05
CA SER A 14 36.09 39.30 46.94
C SER A 14 34.90 39.30 47.91
N PHE A 15 35.23 39.25 49.17
CA PHE A 15 34.38 39.20 50.37
C PHE A 15 33.96 37.83 50.85
N LEU A 16 34.95 37.11 51.44
CA LEU A 16 34.63 36.20 52.54
C LEU A 16 34.84 36.95 53.87
N PRO A 17 33.87 37.00 54.76
CA PRO A 17 34.12 37.51 56.11
C PRO A 17 35.12 36.55 56.81
N GLU A 18 36.16 37.10 57.46
CA GLU A 18 37.08 36.33 58.29
C GLU A 18 36.28 35.61 59.42
N TYR A 19 36.09 34.32 59.24
CA TYR A 19 35.60 33.49 60.32
C TYR A 19 36.74 33.11 61.23
N SER A 20 36.73 33.66 62.46
CA SER A 20 37.70 33.38 63.52
C SER A 20 37.65 31.95 64.02
N ASN A 21 36.92 31.06 63.42
CA ASN A 21 36.84 29.65 63.78
C ASN A 21 36.75 28.74 62.54
N PRO A 22 37.86 28.05 62.16
CA PRO A 22 37.93 27.22 60.96
C PRO A 22 36.92 26.05 60.92
N ARG A 23 36.46 25.58 62.09
CA ARG A 23 35.44 24.50 62.18
C ARG A 23 34.03 24.96 61.74
N LYS A 24 33.71 26.26 61.78
CA LYS A 24 32.40 26.79 61.32
C LYS A 24 32.37 26.98 59.80
N GLY A 25 33.51 27.39 59.22
CA GLY A 25 33.62 27.51 57.75
C GLY A 25 33.52 26.18 57.04
N ILE A 26 34.14 25.14 57.59
CA ILE A 26 34.06 23.75 57.02
C ILE A 26 32.63 23.23 57.10
N LYS A 27 31.90 23.42 58.20
CA LYS A 27 30.48 23.00 58.31
C LYS A 27 29.58 23.72 57.31
N LEU A 28 29.78 25.02 57.08
CA LEU A 28 29.00 25.80 56.10
C LEU A 28 29.29 25.32 54.69
N ALA A 29 30.54 25.02 54.34
CA ALA A 29 30.92 24.48 53.03
C ALA A 29 30.32 23.10 52.77
N PHE A 30 30.29 22.22 53.80
CA PHE A 30 29.63 20.92 53.72
C PHE A 30 28.11 21.04 53.57
N ILE A 31 27.47 22.00 54.23
CA ILE A 31 26.00 22.24 54.10
C ILE A 31 25.69 22.79 52.72
N VAL A 32 26.46 23.72 52.18
CA VAL A 32 26.28 24.26 50.81
C VAL A 32 26.54 23.18 49.73
N MET A 33 27.53 22.33 49.96
CA MET A 33 27.83 21.21 49.08
C MET A 33 26.77 20.11 49.15
N ALA A 34 26.22 19.83 50.31
CA ALA A 34 25.09 18.91 50.49
C ALA A 34 23.81 19.44 49.82
N ILE A 35 23.54 20.76 49.93
CA ILE A 35 22.39 21.39 49.27
C ILE A 35 22.59 21.41 47.74
N MET A 36 23.82 21.61 47.24
CA MET A 36 24.11 21.46 45.79
C MET A 36 23.99 20.02 45.30
N ILE A 37 24.46 19.06 46.07
CA ILE A 37 24.35 17.63 45.72
C ILE A 37 22.87 17.18 45.77
N THR A 38 22.11 17.58 46.76
CA THR A 38 20.64 17.30 46.82
C THR A 38 19.90 18.05 45.72
N GLY A 39 20.29 19.27 45.37
CA GLY A 39 19.74 20.03 44.22
C GLY A 39 20.07 19.38 42.86
N LEU A 40 21.27 18.79 42.70
CA LEU A 40 21.67 18.04 41.50
C LEU A 40 21.01 16.66 41.42
N LEU A 41 20.71 16.01 42.54
CA LEU A 41 19.94 14.76 42.60
C LEU A 41 18.44 14.97 42.36
N HIS A 42 17.95 16.20 42.43
CA HIS A 42 16.58 16.60 42.08
C HIS A 42 16.48 17.26 40.69
N ILE A 43 17.59 17.31 39.90
CA ILE A 43 17.50 17.51 38.45
C ILE A 43 17.00 16.19 37.87
N GLY A 44 15.74 16.05 38.04
CA GLY A 44 14.83 15.00 37.84
C GLY A 44 15.19 14.09 36.69
N SER A 45 15.08 12.85 36.90
CA SER A 45 14.39 12.02 35.95
C SER A 45 13.11 12.77 35.57
N ALA A 46 13.13 13.54 34.50
CA ALA A 46 11.93 13.88 33.80
C ALA A 46 11.30 12.52 33.47
N CYS A 47 10.41 12.09 34.37
CA CYS A 47 9.68 10.85 34.19
C CYS A 47 8.97 11.04 32.87
N ALA A 48 9.50 10.43 31.81
CA ALA A 48 8.91 10.53 30.49
C ALA A 48 7.43 10.21 30.70
N ALA A 49 6.55 11.16 30.39
CA ALA A 49 5.14 10.98 30.67
C ALA A 49 4.67 9.68 30.05
N GLN A 50 3.98 8.87 30.82
CA GLN A 50 3.58 7.55 30.41
C GLN A 50 2.74 7.61 29.13
N LEU A 51 3.12 6.83 28.13
CA LEU A 51 2.37 6.74 26.88
C LEU A 51 0.93 6.25 27.16
N LYS A 52 -0.03 7.04 26.72
CA LYS A 52 -1.45 6.72 26.71
C LYS A 52 -1.91 6.46 25.28
N ALA A 53 -2.77 5.47 25.13
CA ALA A 53 -3.42 5.19 23.86
C ALA A 53 -4.93 5.02 24.05
N GLY A 54 -5.70 5.43 23.06
CA GLY A 54 -7.13 5.17 22.99
C GLY A 54 -7.53 4.78 21.59
N VAL A 55 -8.57 3.96 21.48
CA VAL A 55 -9.08 3.45 20.21
C VAL A 55 -10.59 3.57 20.13
N SER A 56 -11.08 3.72 18.91
CA SER A 56 -12.51 3.68 18.57
C SER A 56 -12.72 3.13 17.15
N LYS A 57 -13.92 2.61 16.90
CA LYS A 57 -14.36 2.04 15.62
C LYS A 57 -15.76 2.56 15.33
N VAL A 58 -15.88 3.36 14.28
CA VAL A 58 -17.15 3.97 13.85
C VAL A 58 -17.55 3.43 12.48
N ASN A 59 -18.78 2.96 12.36
CA ASN A 59 -19.35 2.49 11.10
C ASN A 59 -19.49 3.65 10.11
N ILE A 60 -18.99 3.46 8.89
CA ILE A 60 -19.03 4.44 7.80
C ILE A 60 -19.79 3.89 6.57
N THR A 61 -20.50 2.77 6.71
CA THR A 61 -21.28 2.17 5.63
C THR A 61 -22.32 3.17 5.13
N ASN A 62 -22.32 3.39 3.83
CA ASN A 62 -23.32 4.24 3.18
C ASN A 62 -24.53 3.40 2.79
N LEU A 63 -25.64 3.56 3.53
CA LEU A 63 -26.88 2.86 3.29
C LEU A 63 -27.79 3.60 2.30
N GLU A 64 -27.51 4.86 1.96
CA GLU A 64 -28.33 5.68 1.09
C GLU A 64 -28.19 5.33 -0.40
N VAL A 65 -27.03 4.77 -0.79
CA VAL A 65 -26.74 4.41 -2.20
C VAL A 65 -27.54 3.19 -2.65
N GLY A 66 -28.11 2.43 -1.72
CA GLY A 66 -28.77 1.15 -2.00
C GLY A 66 -27.77 0.06 -2.37
N GLY A 67 -28.26 -1.16 -2.52
CA GLY A 67 -27.46 -2.32 -2.88
C GLY A 67 -27.18 -3.25 -1.69
N LEU A 68 -26.56 -4.39 -1.98
CA LEU A 68 -26.21 -5.38 -0.98
C LEU A 68 -25.06 -4.88 -0.08
N VAL A 69 -25.21 -4.99 1.22
CA VAL A 69 -24.12 -4.84 2.19
C VAL A 69 -23.76 -6.23 2.70
N LYS A 70 -22.61 -6.75 2.29
CA LYS A 70 -22.08 -8.05 2.75
C LYS A 70 -21.54 -7.94 4.17
N ASP A 71 -20.77 -6.91 4.43
CA ASP A 71 -20.27 -6.53 5.74
C ASP A 71 -20.09 -5.01 5.84
N SER A 72 -19.95 -4.52 7.07
CA SER A 72 -19.83 -3.10 7.34
C SER A 72 -18.40 -2.61 7.13
N VAL A 73 -18.27 -1.39 6.62
CA VAL A 73 -17.02 -0.65 6.51
C VAL A 73 -16.85 0.34 7.66
N TYR A 74 -15.63 0.56 8.11
CA TYR A 74 -15.35 1.30 9.33
C TYR A 74 -14.24 2.35 9.16
N ALA A 75 -14.31 3.39 10.00
CA ALA A 75 -13.18 4.22 10.39
C ALA A 75 -12.70 3.76 11.78
N ARG A 76 -11.45 3.30 11.87
CA ARG A 76 -10.80 2.84 13.10
C ARG A 76 -9.72 3.83 13.48
N ALA A 77 -9.88 4.46 14.64
CA ALA A 77 -8.97 5.50 15.12
C ALA A 77 -8.11 4.99 16.27
N LEU A 78 -6.82 5.29 16.22
CA LEU A 78 -5.85 5.15 17.29
C LEU A 78 -5.30 6.53 17.63
N VAL A 79 -5.37 6.93 18.89
CA VAL A 79 -4.75 8.14 19.41
C VAL A 79 -3.66 7.76 20.39
N LEU A 80 -2.47 8.31 20.18
CA LEU A 80 -1.29 8.16 21.03
C LEU A 80 -0.93 9.52 21.65
N ASP A 81 -0.60 9.53 22.95
CA ASP A 81 -0.29 10.74 23.71
C ASP A 81 0.71 10.43 24.82
N ASN A 82 1.90 11.02 24.75
CA ASN A 82 2.92 10.93 25.80
C ASN A 82 3.07 12.24 26.62
N GLY A 83 2.08 13.13 26.52
CA GLY A 83 2.06 14.45 27.18
C GLY A 83 2.70 15.55 26.37
N SER A 84 3.76 15.29 25.60
CA SER A 84 4.42 16.26 24.72
C SER A 84 4.00 16.11 23.25
N THR A 85 3.85 14.89 22.79
CA THR A 85 3.52 14.52 21.41
C THR A 85 2.20 13.77 21.35
N LYS A 86 1.33 14.20 20.43
CA LYS A 86 0.06 13.55 20.10
C LYS A 86 0.11 13.07 18.68
N ILE A 87 -0.22 11.81 18.43
CA ILE A 87 -0.31 11.23 17.07
C ILE A 87 -1.68 10.57 16.94
N VAL A 88 -2.30 10.79 15.79
CA VAL A 88 -3.56 10.18 15.39
C VAL A 88 -3.33 9.33 14.15
N ILE A 89 -3.68 8.05 14.20
CA ILE A 89 -3.68 7.15 13.05
C ILE A 89 -5.11 6.68 12.85
N VAL A 90 -5.65 6.88 11.65
CA VAL A 90 -6.99 6.42 11.30
C VAL A 90 -6.90 5.50 10.09
N ALA A 91 -7.27 4.25 10.28
CA ALA A 91 -7.47 3.30 9.19
C ALA A 91 -8.92 3.38 8.72
N VAL A 92 -9.14 3.63 7.44
CA VAL A 92 -10.47 3.85 6.87
C VAL A 92 -10.73 2.88 5.72
N ASP A 93 -11.84 2.15 5.79
CA ASP A 93 -12.25 1.19 4.77
C ASP A 93 -12.87 1.95 3.58
N ILE A 94 -12.03 2.59 2.77
CA ILE A 94 -12.38 3.37 1.57
C ILE A 94 -11.32 3.20 0.47
N GLY A 95 -11.64 3.62 -0.76
CA GLY A 95 -10.72 3.52 -1.89
C GLY A 95 -9.53 4.47 -1.81
N ALA A 96 -9.73 5.69 -1.31
CA ALA A 96 -8.67 6.70 -1.27
C ALA A 96 -8.98 7.82 -0.28
N VAL A 97 -7.92 8.47 0.22
CA VAL A 97 -8.05 9.70 1.00
C VAL A 97 -8.30 10.87 0.05
N GLY A 98 -9.41 11.57 0.27
CA GLY A 98 -9.85 12.70 -0.56
C GLY A 98 -9.85 14.03 0.19
N PRO A 99 -10.52 15.06 -0.36
CA PRO A 99 -10.56 16.41 0.19
C PRO A 99 -11.15 16.53 1.61
N PHE A 100 -11.82 15.48 2.10
CA PHE A 100 -12.35 15.45 3.47
C PHE A 100 -11.23 15.53 4.54
N LEU A 101 -9.97 15.23 4.18
CA LEU A 101 -8.81 15.29 5.07
C LEU A 101 -8.67 16.67 5.73
N ASP A 102 -8.77 17.74 4.95
CA ASP A 102 -8.64 19.10 5.48
C ASP A 102 -9.72 19.44 6.48
N SER A 103 -10.97 19.04 6.20
CA SER A 103 -12.10 19.20 7.12
C SER A 103 -11.87 18.46 8.45
N VAL A 104 -11.36 17.22 8.38
CA VAL A 104 -11.02 16.42 9.58
C VAL A 104 -9.93 17.10 10.39
N ARG A 105 -8.83 17.52 9.74
CA ARG A 105 -7.70 18.18 10.39
C ARG A 105 -8.09 19.48 11.07
N LEU A 106 -8.87 20.32 10.40
CA LEU A 106 -9.37 21.58 10.96
C LEU A 106 -10.24 21.36 12.20
N LYS A 107 -11.17 20.40 12.13
CA LYS A 107 -12.05 20.06 13.25
C LYS A 107 -11.27 19.51 14.44
N LEU A 108 -10.32 18.60 14.23
CA LEU A 108 -9.52 18.01 15.31
C LEU A 108 -8.54 19.03 15.93
N LYS A 109 -7.97 19.93 15.12
CA LYS A 109 -7.18 21.06 15.65
C LYS A 109 -8.02 21.94 16.57
N LYS A 110 -9.23 22.31 16.13
CA LYS A 110 -10.16 23.13 16.90
C LYS A 110 -10.61 22.46 18.19
N ASP A 111 -11.02 21.19 18.12
CA ASP A 111 -11.74 20.53 19.21
C ASP A 111 -10.80 19.84 20.23
N LEU A 112 -9.64 19.38 19.80
CA LEU A 112 -8.70 18.58 20.62
C LEU A 112 -7.29 19.18 20.69
N ASN A 113 -7.06 20.31 20.02
CA ASN A 113 -5.73 20.93 19.91
C ASN A 113 -4.65 19.94 19.44
N ILE A 114 -4.98 19.16 18.39
CA ILE A 114 -4.06 18.24 17.74
C ILE A 114 -3.47 18.94 16.53
N ASN A 115 -2.13 18.88 16.36
CA ASN A 115 -1.48 19.43 15.18
C ASN A 115 -1.94 18.66 13.93
N PRO A 116 -2.44 19.33 12.86
CA PRO A 116 -2.82 18.71 11.61
C PRO A 116 -1.76 17.78 11.00
N ALA A 117 -0.48 18.14 11.12
CA ALA A 117 0.66 17.33 10.68
C ALA A 117 0.81 16.00 11.43
N ASN A 118 0.18 15.86 12.61
CA ASN A 118 0.22 14.65 13.42
C ASN A 118 -1.00 13.74 13.19
N ILE A 119 -1.79 14.02 12.15
CA ILE A 119 -2.99 13.26 11.80
C ILE A 119 -2.71 12.49 10.51
N LEU A 120 -2.66 11.17 10.62
CA LEU A 120 -2.44 10.24 9.53
C LEU A 120 -3.73 9.48 9.25
N ILE A 121 -4.27 9.61 8.04
CA ILE A 121 -5.43 8.87 7.58
C ILE A 121 -4.97 7.94 6.46
N ASN A 122 -5.07 6.64 6.69
CA ASN A 122 -4.74 5.61 5.72
C ASN A 122 -6.02 5.01 5.15
N ALA A 123 -6.15 4.98 3.83
CA ALA A 123 -7.20 4.26 3.14
C ALA A 123 -6.76 2.81 2.88
N SER A 124 -7.65 1.85 3.07
CA SER A 124 -7.37 0.44 2.74
C SER A 124 -7.29 0.16 1.24
N GLN A 125 -7.58 1.15 0.40
CA GLN A 125 -7.71 1.05 -1.07
C GLN A 125 -8.86 0.13 -1.52
N LEU A 126 -9.94 0.18 -0.82
CA LEU A 126 -11.10 -0.66 -1.06
C LEU A 126 -11.74 -0.41 -2.42
N HIS A 127 -11.91 -1.44 -3.24
CA HIS A 127 -12.55 -1.37 -4.55
C HIS A 127 -14.06 -1.65 -4.52
N THR A 128 -14.59 -2.05 -3.39
CA THR A 128 -15.98 -2.51 -3.20
C THR A 128 -16.89 -1.53 -2.45
N ALA A 129 -16.35 -0.42 -1.95
CA ALA A 129 -17.16 0.64 -1.36
C ALA A 129 -17.63 1.61 -2.45
N ARG A 130 -18.90 1.53 -2.85
CA ARG A 130 -19.49 2.36 -3.93
C ARG A 130 -19.35 3.85 -3.72
N ALA A 131 -19.51 4.31 -2.51
CA ALA A 131 -19.28 5.70 -2.14
C ALA A 131 -19.04 5.80 -0.64
N ALA A 132 -18.15 6.67 -0.25
CA ALA A 132 -18.05 7.07 1.13
C ALA A 132 -19.38 7.67 1.60
N CYS A 133 -19.74 7.47 2.87
CA CYS A 133 -20.92 8.11 3.42
C CYS A 133 -20.80 9.65 3.30
N PRO A 134 -21.89 10.39 3.06
CA PRO A 134 -21.84 11.84 2.86
C PRO A 134 -21.21 12.61 4.03
N ASP A 135 -21.29 12.06 5.25
CA ASP A 135 -20.78 12.61 6.48
C ASP A 135 -19.47 11.93 6.96
N LEU A 136 -18.67 11.39 6.04
CA LEU A 136 -17.44 10.65 6.35
C LEU A 136 -16.49 11.44 7.25
N ASP A 137 -16.27 12.71 6.97
CA ASP A 137 -15.40 13.59 7.77
C ASP A 137 -15.90 13.71 9.22
N ARG A 138 -17.20 13.80 9.44
CA ARG A 138 -17.81 13.84 10.78
C ARG A 138 -17.64 12.52 11.51
N ARG A 139 -17.81 11.40 10.82
CA ARG A 139 -17.65 10.05 11.40
C ARG A 139 -16.19 9.78 11.78
N ILE A 140 -15.23 10.20 10.94
CA ILE A 140 -13.80 10.11 11.29
C ILE A 140 -13.49 10.99 12.51
N VAL A 141 -13.95 12.24 12.54
CA VAL A 141 -13.76 13.12 13.71
C VAL A 141 -14.38 12.51 14.97
N ARG A 142 -15.57 11.90 14.85
CA ARG A 142 -16.21 11.18 15.97
C ARG A 142 -15.34 10.03 16.44
N ALA A 143 -14.82 9.19 15.53
CA ALA A 143 -13.93 8.08 15.91
C ALA A 143 -12.70 8.58 16.69
N VAL A 144 -12.05 9.65 16.21
CA VAL A 144 -10.89 10.23 16.89
C VAL A 144 -11.26 10.81 18.27
N LYS A 145 -12.42 11.47 18.41
CA LYS A 145 -12.88 12.00 19.69
C LYS A 145 -13.18 10.90 20.71
N GLU A 146 -13.85 9.83 20.30
CA GLU A 146 -14.09 8.67 21.14
C GLU A 146 -12.77 8.02 21.58
N ALA A 147 -11.83 7.82 20.65
CA ALA A 147 -10.50 7.31 20.95
C ALA A 147 -9.74 8.25 21.92
N TRP A 148 -9.84 9.56 21.73
CA TRP A 148 -9.25 10.55 22.64
C TRP A 148 -9.78 10.45 24.05
N GLN A 149 -11.08 10.27 24.22
CA GLN A 149 -11.74 10.15 25.53
C GLN A 149 -11.38 8.84 26.24
N ASN A 150 -11.18 7.77 25.48
CA ASN A 150 -10.91 6.42 25.99
C ASN A 150 -9.43 6.11 26.23
N ARG A 151 -8.54 7.13 26.25
CA ARG A 151 -7.10 6.91 26.43
C ARG A 151 -6.76 6.33 27.79
N VAL A 152 -5.99 5.25 27.78
CA VAL A 152 -5.46 4.57 28.95
C VAL A 152 -3.93 4.40 28.82
N PRO A 153 -3.22 4.25 29.94
CA PRO A 153 -1.81 3.90 29.92
C PRO A 153 -1.57 2.56 29.24
N VAL A 154 -0.56 2.50 28.34
CA VAL A 154 -0.26 1.30 27.58
C VAL A 154 1.22 0.92 27.64
N ASN A 155 1.46 -0.37 27.36
CA ASN A 155 2.75 -0.92 26.94
C ASN A 155 2.66 -1.23 25.47
N ILE A 156 3.78 -1.13 24.74
CA ILE A 156 3.82 -1.42 23.32
C ILE A 156 4.83 -2.52 23.00
N GLY A 157 4.55 -3.27 21.95
CA GLY A 157 5.44 -4.27 21.36
C GLY A 157 5.40 -4.17 19.84
N THR A 158 6.54 -4.43 19.22
CA THR A 158 6.69 -4.40 17.76
C THR A 158 7.24 -5.73 17.29
N GLY A 159 6.80 -6.18 16.14
CA GLY A 159 7.27 -7.38 15.50
C GLY A 159 6.74 -7.53 14.08
N VAL A 160 7.04 -8.67 13.48
CA VAL A 160 6.61 -9.02 12.13
C VAL A 160 5.94 -10.39 12.11
N GLY A 161 4.93 -10.51 11.26
CA GLY A 161 4.32 -11.75 10.82
C GLY A 161 4.68 -12.03 9.36
N TYR A 162 4.12 -13.11 8.82
CA TYR A 162 4.36 -13.54 7.45
C TYR A 162 3.11 -14.19 6.86
N GLU A 163 2.69 -13.73 5.66
CA GLU A 163 1.57 -14.32 4.90
C GLU A 163 1.82 -14.15 3.40
N ASP A 164 2.12 -15.23 2.69
CA ASP A 164 2.43 -15.23 1.25
C ASP A 164 1.39 -15.95 0.39
N ARG A 165 0.38 -16.57 1.00
CA ARG A 165 -0.60 -17.41 0.31
C ARG A 165 -1.77 -16.65 -0.29
N ILE A 166 -1.92 -15.36 0.06
CA ILE A 166 -3.06 -14.54 -0.34
C ILE A 166 -2.71 -13.46 -1.36
N MET A 167 -1.44 -13.39 -1.79
CA MET A 167 -0.92 -12.30 -2.60
C MET A 167 -0.09 -12.79 -3.78
N GLU A 168 -0.13 -12.03 -4.87
CA GLU A 168 0.69 -12.21 -6.08
C GLU A 168 1.11 -10.85 -6.63
N ASN A 169 2.28 -10.81 -7.28
CA ASN A 169 2.61 -9.66 -8.11
C ASN A 169 1.94 -9.82 -9.48
N ARG A 170 1.17 -8.83 -9.91
CA ARG A 170 0.44 -8.86 -11.18
C ARG A 170 1.26 -8.44 -12.40
N ARG A 171 2.55 -8.13 -12.22
CA ARG A 171 3.46 -7.75 -13.33
C ARG A 171 4.28 -8.95 -13.78
N LEU A 172 3.99 -9.44 -14.97
CA LEU A 172 4.75 -10.48 -15.65
C LEU A 172 5.95 -9.87 -16.36
N LYS A 173 7.10 -10.54 -16.29
CA LYS A 173 8.31 -10.20 -17.04
C LYS A 173 8.34 -10.98 -18.34
N LEU A 174 8.55 -10.31 -19.47
CA LEU A 174 8.55 -10.90 -20.80
C LEU A 174 9.98 -11.07 -21.35
N LYS A 175 10.16 -12.02 -22.27
CA LYS A 175 11.45 -12.28 -22.96
C LYS A 175 12.07 -11.04 -23.60
N ASN A 176 11.25 -10.11 -24.11
CA ASN A 176 11.68 -8.86 -24.73
C ASN A 176 12.11 -7.78 -23.72
N GLY A 177 12.14 -8.09 -22.41
CA GLY A 177 12.50 -7.17 -21.35
C GLY A 177 11.38 -6.22 -20.90
N LYS A 178 10.21 -6.26 -21.56
CA LYS A 178 9.03 -5.50 -21.16
C LYS A 178 8.29 -6.20 -20.02
N GLU A 179 7.36 -5.48 -19.39
CA GLU A 179 6.49 -6.02 -18.37
C GLU A 179 5.02 -5.89 -18.78
N TRP A 180 4.22 -6.84 -18.33
CA TRP A 180 2.80 -6.95 -18.65
C TRP A 180 1.99 -7.04 -17.37
N THR A 181 1.04 -6.12 -17.18
CA THR A 181 0.16 -6.17 -16.02
C THR A 181 -1.06 -7.03 -16.31
N ILE A 182 -1.31 -8.02 -15.44
CA ILE A 182 -2.51 -8.84 -15.45
C ILE A 182 -3.70 -7.97 -15.05
N ARG A 183 -4.68 -7.86 -15.94
CA ARG A 183 -5.94 -7.12 -15.73
C ARG A 183 -7.09 -7.82 -16.44
N HIS A 184 -8.30 -7.66 -15.89
CA HIS A 184 -9.52 -8.21 -16.50
C HIS A 184 -9.80 -7.69 -17.92
N ALA A 185 -9.35 -6.48 -18.23
CA ALA A 185 -9.60 -5.84 -19.53
C ALA A 185 -8.61 -6.24 -20.62
N ASN A 186 -7.53 -6.93 -20.29
CA ASN A 186 -6.46 -7.24 -21.22
C ASN A 186 -6.24 -8.75 -21.34
N PRO A 187 -6.05 -9.29 -22.56
CA PRO A 187 -5.63 -10.66 -22.74
C PRO A 187 -4.27 -10.90 -22.12
N LEU A 188 -4.02 -12.10 -21.63
CA LEU A 188 -2.71 -12.50 -21.12
C LEU A 188 -1.74 -12.69 -22.29
N PRO A 189 -0.44 -12.45 -22.10
CA PRO A 189 0.57 -12.78 -23.10
C PRO A 189 0.63 -14.30 -23.27
N PRO A 190 1.14 -14.81 -24.42
CA PRO A 190 1.45 -16.22 -24.57
C PRO A 190 2.38 -16.71 -23.46
N ASP A 191 2.10 -17.90 -22.90
CA ASP A 191 2.86 -18.43 -21.76
C ASP A 191 4.36 -18.56 -22.07
N GLU A 192 4.70 -18.88 -23.32
CA GLU A 192 6.08 -18.98 -23.80
C GLU A 192 6.85 -17.65 -23.82
N GLU A 193 6.17 -16.52 -23.78
CA GLU A 193 6.81 -15.20 -23.68
C GLU A 193 7.11 -14.78 -22.25
N VAL A 194 6.48 -15.42 -21.26
CA VAL A 194 6.63 -15.09 -19.85
C VAL A 194 7.89 -15.75 -19.30
N VAL A 195 8.81 -14.96 -18.74
CA VAL A 195 10.07 -15.44 -18.14
C VAL A 195 10.14 -15.25 -16.63
N GLY A 196 9.18 -14.59 -16.03
CA GLY A 196 9.14 -14.38 -14.59
C GLY A 196 8.03 -13.45 -14.15
N ILE A 197 7.99 -13.22 -12.83
CA ILE A 197 7.02 -12.36 -12.14
C ILE A 197 7.78 -11.39 -11.22
N GLY A 198 7.17 -10.28 -10.84
CA GLY A 198 7.72 -9.35 -9.87
C GLY A 198 7.80 -9.92 -8.44
N PRO A 199 8.52 -9.27 -7.52
CA PRO A 199 8.58 -9.67 -6.12
C PRO A 199 7.26 -9.39 -5.40
N VAL A 200 7.09 -9.99 -4.20
CA VAL A 200 6.03 -9.67 -3.24
C VAL A 200 6.65 -9.29 -1.89
N ASP A 201 5.90 -8.61 -1.04
CA ASP A 201 6.27 -8.32 0.35
C ASP A 201 5.31 -9.04 1.30
N PRO A 202 5.60 -10.28 1.70
CA PRO A 202 4.72 -11.08 2.54
C PRO A 202 4.81 -10.72 4.03
N GLU A 203 5.61 -9.74 4.40
CA GLU A 203 5.78 -9.31 5.77
C GLU A 203 4.56 -8.56 6.28
N ILE A 204 4.06 -8.95 7.45
CA ILE A 204 3.03 -8.24 8.20
C ILE A 204 3.73 -7.41 9.27
N GLY A 205 3.76 -6.09 9.12
CA GLY A 205 4.31 -5.19 10.14
C GLY A 205 3.31 -5.02 11.29
N ILE A 206 3.73 -5.27 12.55
CA ILE A 206 2.81 -5.31 13.68
C ILE A 206 3.25 -4.38 14.81
N LEU A 207 2.32 -3.52 15.26
CA LEU A 207 2.39 -2.77 16.51
C LEU A 207 1.29 -3.27 17.45
N ARG A 208 1.68 -3.85 18.60
CA ARG A 208 0.77 -4.30 19.65
C ARG A 208 0.73 -3.28 20.79
N LEU A 209 -0.45 -2.90 21.20
CA LEU A 209 -0.69 -2.03 22.36
C LEU A 209 -1.45 -2.79 23.42
N ASN A 210 -0.85 -2.97 24.59
CA ASN A 210 -1.47 -3.63 25.72
C ASN A 210 -1.79 -2.63 26.84
N ARG A 211 -2.95 -2.79 27.47
CA ARG A 211 -3.27 -2.13 28.73
C ARG A 211 -2.32 -2.60 29.83
N LYS A 212 -2.24 -1.89 30.94
CA LYS A 212 -1.38 -2.28 32.07
C LYS A 212 -1.77 -3.62 32.72
N ASP A 213 -3.01 -4.03 32.56
CA ASP A 213 -3.52 -5.34 33.03
C ASP A 213 -3.18 -6.50 32.07
N GLY A 214 -2.40 -6.24 31.01
CA GLY A 214 -1.97 -7.23 30.03
C GLY A 214 -2.94 -7.45 28.86
N ARG A 215 -4.19 -6.97 28.95
CA ARG A 215 -5.16 -7.09 27.84
C ARG A 215 -4.75 -6.23 26.65
N THR A 216 -4.90 -6.77 25.45
CA THR A 216 -4.64 -6.02 24.22
C THR A 216 -5.70 -4.93 24.03
N LEU A 217 -5.25 -3.70 23.83
CA LEU A 217 -6.08 -2.55 23.47
C LEU A 217 -6.24 -2.43 21.96
N ALA A 218 -5.13 -2.53 21.24
CA ALA A 218 -5.11 -2.40 19.79
C ALA A 218 -4.00 -3.23 19.15
N VAL A 219 -4.25 -3.59 17.90
CA VAL A 219 -3.25 -4.13 16.96
C VAL A 219 -3.27 -3.27 15.71
N VAL A 220 -2.15 -2.61 15.38
CA VAL A 220 -1.95 -2.03 14.06
C VAL A 220 -1.17 -3.04 13.25
N TYR A 221 -1.64 -3.35 12.04
CA TYR A 221 -0.94 -4.27 11.13
C TYR A 221 -0.88 -3.68 9.72
N ASN A 222 0.35 -3.67 9.16
CA ASN A 222 0.65 -3.16 7.83
C ASN A 222 0.90 -4.33 6.89
N PHE A 223 0.24 -4.34 5.73
CA PHE A 223 0.39 -5.39 4.74
C PHE A 223 0.14 -4.84 3.34
N ALA A 224 0.88 -5.31 2.34
CA ALA A 224 0.85 -4.78 0.98
C ALA A 224 0.09 -5.70 0.03
N CYS A 225 -1.22 -5.45 -0.15
CA CYS A 225 -2.03 -6.18 -1.12
C CYS A 225 -3.34 -5.43 -1.43
N HIS A 226 -3.72 -5.35 -2.71
CA HIS A 226 -4.97 -4.74 -3.16
C HIS A 226 -6.21 -5.52 -2.67
N PRO A 227 -7.18 -4.88 -2.00
CA PRO A 227 -8.45 -5.48 -1.62
C PRO A 227 -9.51 -5.25 -2.71
N TYR A 228 -9.66 -6.20 -3.64
CA TYR A 228 -10.66 -6.12 -4.69
C TYR A 228 -11.36 -7.46 -4.99
N GLN A 229 -11.38 -8.37 -4.03
CA GLN A 229 -11.89 -9.73 -4.24
C GLN A 229 -13.36 -9.79 -4.62
N ASP A 230 -14.18 -9.00 -4.01
CA ASP A 230 -15.63 -9.01 -4.24
C ASP A 230 -16.08 -8.01 -5.32
N SER A 231 -15.16 -7.38 -6.04
CA SER A 231 -15.45 -6.54 -7.19
C SER A 231 -15.55 -7.41 -8.44
N ARG A 232 -16.74 -7.53 -9.03
CA ARG A 232 -16.94 -8.19 -10.33
C ARG A 232 -17.46 -7.19 -11.34
N GLN A 233 -16.98 -7.34 -12.58
CA GLN A 233 -17.51 -6.62 -13.73
C GLN A 233 -18.72 -7.40 -14.28
N ASP A 234 -19.87 -6.78 -14.40
CA ASP A 234 -21.00 -7.34 -15.13
C ASP A 234 -21.06 -6.78 -16.56
N LYS A 235 -22.11 -7.15 -17.30
CA LYS A 235 -22.35 -6.72 -18.69
C LYS A 235 -22.56 -5.20 -18.85
N THR A 236 -22.78 -4.48 -17.76
CA THR A 236 -23.05 -3.02 -17.75
C THR A 236 -21.88 -2.21 -17.23
N GLY A 237 -20.76 -2.85 -16.86
CA GLY A 237 -19.56 -2.25 -16.29
C GLY A 237 -19.21 -2.80 -14.91
N TRP A 238 -18.48 -2.02 -14.13
CA TRP A 238 -18.17 -2.36 -12.75
C TRP A 238 -19.41 -2.28 -11.88
N GLN A 239 -20.08 -3.41 -11.69
CA GLN A 239 -21.07 -3.54 -10.62
C GLN A 239 -20.41 -4.24 -9.43
N GLU A 240 -20.38 -3.51 -8.36
CA GLU A 240 -19.98 -4.03 -7.06
C GLU A 240 -21.02 -5.04 -6.61
N LEU A 241 -20.60 -6.24 -6.24
CA LEU A 241 -21.48 -7.27 -5.67
C LEU A 241 -21.99 -6.93 -4.26
N GLY A 242 -21.80 -5.71 -3.83
CA GLY A 242 -22.21 -5.18 -2.54
C GLY A 242 -21.05 -4.51 -1.81
N THR A 243 -21.38 -3.70 -0.81
CA THR A 243 -20.39 -3.08 0.06
C THR A 243 -19.76 -4.14 0.98
N THR A 244 -18.44 -4.20 1.01
CA THR A 244 -17.67 -5.06 1.93
C THR A 244 -16.37 -4.36 2.29
N ALA A 245 -15.82 -4.61 3.48
CA ALA A 245 -14.47 -4.20 3.87
C ALA A 245 -13.39 -5.14 3.34
N ASP A 246 -13.76 -6.09 2.46
CA ASP A 246 -12.87 -7.05 1.80
C ASP A 246 -11.98 -7.81 2.81
N PHE A 247 -10.89 -8.46 2.35
CA PHE A 247 -10.02 -9.23 3.23
C PHE A 247 -9.44 -8.43 4.42
N PRO A 248 -9.15 -7.10 4.34
CA PRO A 248 -8.70 -6.33 5.51
C PRO A 248 -9.75 -6.28 6.64
N GLY A 249 -11.02 -6.18 6.26
CA GLY A 249 -12.13 -6.19 7.22
C GLY A 249 -12.28 -7.53 7.93
N TYR A 250 -12.23 -8.63 7.17
CA TYR A 250 -12.27 -9.99 7.74
C TYR A 250 -11.04 -10.29 8.60
N ALA A 251 -9.84 -9.88 8.19
CA ALA A 251 -8.62 -10.01 9.00
C ALA A 251 -8.74 -9.26 10.33
N SER A 252 -9.21 -8.01 10.29
CA SER A 252 -9.46 -7.22 11.50
C SER A 252 -10.47 -7.91 12.41
N LYS A 253 -11.55 -8.46 11.88
CA LYS A 253 -12.58 -9.19 12.63
C LYS A 253 -12.01 -10.45 13.31
N VAL A 254 -11.16 -11.20 12.61
CA VAL A 254 -10.48 -12.39 13.19
C VAL A 254 -9.59 -11.96 14.35
N ILE A 255 -8.79 -10.91 14.19
CA ILE A 255 -7.91 -10.42 15.25
C ILE A 255 -8.73 -9.95 16.46
N GLU A 256 -9.77 -9.13 16.24
CA GLU A 256 -10.64 -8.58 17.28
C GLU A 256 -11.37 -9.67 18.06
N ASN A 257 -11.87 -10.71 17.38
CA ASN A 257 -12.64 -11.79 17.99
C ASN A 257 -11.78 -12.77 18.82
N ASN A 258 -10.48 -12.87 18.52
CA ASN A 258 -9.57 -13.82 19.19
C ASN A 258 -8.67 -13.16 20.26
N LEU A 259 -8.81 -11.86 20.50
CA LEU A 259 -8.10 -11.14 21.53
C LEU A 259 -9.06 -10.67 22.66
N SER A 260 -8.58 -9.77 23.50
CA SER A 260 -9.36 -9.24 24.62
C SER A 260 -10.59 -8.48 24.14
N ASN A 261 -11.70 -8.57 24.85
CA ASN A 261 -12.91 -7.81 24.55
C ASN A 261 -12.61 -6.30 24.46
N GLY A 262 -13.05 -5.67 23.39
CA GLY A 262 -12.79 -4.25 23.08
C GLY A 262 -11.45 -3.96 22.42
N THR A 263 -10.70 -4.99 21.99
CA THR A 263 -9.54 -4.82 21.10
C THR A 263 -10.01 -4.32 19.73
N ILE A 264 -9.28 -3.35 19.16
CA ILE A 264 -9.51 -2.85 17.80
C ILE A 264 -8.27 -3.13 16.95
N ALA A 265 -8.49 -3.74 15.78
CA ALA A 265 -7.44 -4.02 14.80
C ALA A 265 -7.49 -2.98 13.67
N LEU A 266 -6.37 -2.32 13.40
CA LEU A 266 -6.22 -1.30 12.37
C LEU A 266 -5.35 -1.85 11.24
N PHE A 267 -5.94 -2.05 10.07
CA PHE A 267 -5.21 -2.36 8.84
C PHE A 267 -4.59 -1.09 8.28
N LEU A 268 -3.31 -1.12 7.94
CA LEU A 268 -2.64 -0.05 7.20
C LEU A 268 -2.15 -0.63 5.86
N GLN A 269 -2.60 -0.04 4.76
CA GLN A 269 -2.19 -0.47 3.44
C GLN A 269 -0.69 -0.20 3.23
N GLY A 270 0.01 -1.18 2.63
CA GLY A 270 1.42 -1.09 2.29
C GLY A 270 1.66 -0.53 0.89
N CYS A 271 2.81 -0.89 0.28
CA CYS A 271 3.12 -0.61 -1.12
C CYS A 271 2.48 -1.69 -1.99
N ASP A 272 1.24 -1.52 -2.34
CA ASP A 272 0.41 -2.53 -2.98
C ASP A 272 0.22 -2.34 -4.50
N GLY A 273 0.78 -1.29 -5.09
CA GLY A 273 0.48 -0.83 -6.45
C GLY A 273 0.49 -1.95 -7.52
N ASN A 274 1.34 -2.96 -7.40
CA ASN A 274 1.40 -4.11 -8.28
C ASN A 274 1.08 -5.44 -7.60
N ILE A 275 0.60 -5.42 -6.35
CA ILE A 275 0.28 -6.64 -5.60
C ILE A 275 -1.22 -6.85 -5.57
N THR A 276 -1.64 -8.04 -5.93
CA THR A 276 -3.04 -8.45 -5.98
C THR A 276 -3.25 -9.74 -5.20
N THR A 277 -4.49 -10.06 -4.94
CA THR A 277 -4.85 -11.35 -4.38
C THR A 277 -4.71 -12.47 -5.41
N VAL A 278 -4.44 -13.70 -4.94
CA VAL A 278 -4.07 -14.88 -5.74
C VAL A 278 -5.26 -15.49 -6.48
N VAL A 279 -5.74 -14.90 -7.59
CA VAL A 279 -6.89 -15.50 -8.30
C VAL A 279 -7.03 -15.16 -9.77
N TYR A 280 -6.10 -14.49 -10.36
CA TYR A 280 -6.31 -13.89 -11.68
C TYR A 280 -6.58 -14.88 -12.83
N LYS A 281 -6.18 -16.13 -12.72
CA LYS A 281 -6.47 -17.18 -13.71
C LYS A 281 -7.63 -18.12 -13.31
N ASP A 282 -8.12 -18.03 -12.10
CA ASP A 282 -9.20 -18.91 -11.61
C ASP A 282 -10.59 -18.25 -11.80
N VAL A 283 -11.01 -18.17 -13.06
CA VAL A 283 -12.33 -17.59 -13.43
C VAL A 283 -13.51 -18.45 -13.00
N ASN A 284 -13.29 -19.75 -12.74
CA ASN A 284 -14.35 -20.70 -12.39
C ASN A 284 -14.54 -20.85 -10.88
N ASN A 285 -13.50 -20.50 -10.10
CA ASN A 285 -13.49 -20.65 -8.65
C ASN A 285 -12.79 -19.45 -7.99
N PRO A 286 -13.34 -18.23 -8.14
CA PRO A 286 -12.76 -17.05 -7.55
C PRO A 286 -12.75 -17.17 -6.03
N ARG A 287 -11.62 -16.85 -5.39
CA ARG A 287 -11.55 -16.81 -3.93
C ARG A 287 -12.37 -15.65 -3.39
N GLU A 288 -13.10 -15.90 -2.32
CA GLU A 288 -13.83 -14.86 -1.60
C GLU A 288 -12.90 -14.11 -0.63
N ALA A 289 -13.29 -12.89 -0.26
CA ALA A 289 -12.52 -12.05 0.63
C ALA A 289 -12.36 -12.65 2.05
N GLU A 290 -13.41 -13.32 2.56
CA GLU A 290 -13.42 -13.88 3.92
C GLU A 290 -12.33 -14.94 4.15
N PRO A 291 -12.13 -15.98 3.32
CA PRO A 291 -11.03 -16.93 3.49
C PRO A 291 -9.65 -16.26 3.49
N LEU A 292 -9.42 -15.28 2.61
CA LEU A 292 -8.15 -14.56 2.53
C LEU A 292 -7.92 -13.71 3.79
N GLY A 293 -8.95 -13.00 4.25
CA GLY A 293 -8.89 -12.23 5.48
C GLY A 293 -8.67 -13.10 6.73
N ASN A 294 -9.31 -14.27 6.77
CA ASN A 294 -9.09 -15.25 7.86
C ASN A 294 -7.63 -15.72 7.90
N MET A 295 -7.01 -15.99 6.74
CA MET A 295 -5.60 -16.37 6.66
C MET A 295 -4.68 -15.26 7.17
N LEU A 296 -4.87 -14.02 6.73
CA LEU A 296 -4.09 -12.86 7.18
C LEU A 296 -4.27 -12.60 8.69
N GLY A 297 -5.52 -12.67 9.18
CA GLY A 297 -5.83 -12.49 10.59
C GLY A 297 -5.17 -13.55 11.48
N LEU A 298 -5.22 -14.83 11.09
CA LEU A 298 -4.58 -15.93 11.81
C LEU A 298 -3.05 -15.83 11.79
N SER A 299 -2.46 -15.45 10.65
CA SER A 299 -1.00 -15.21 10.56
C SER A 299 -0.56 -14.05 11.44
N THR A 300 -1.38 -12.99 11.55
CA THR A 300 -1.14 -11.87 12.47
C THR A 300 -1.23 -12.33 13.93
N LEU A 301 -2.25 -13.11 14.30
CA LEU A 301 -2.41 -13.66 15.67
C LEU A 301 -1.23 -14.54 16.07
N LYS A 302 -0.78 -15.42 15.17
CA LYS A 302 0.41 -16.27 15.39
C LYS A 302 1.68 -15.44 15.64
N ALA A 303 1.84 -14.32 14.94
CA ALA A 303 2.96 -13.41 15.16
C ALA A 303 2.85 -12.68 16.50
N LEU A 304 1.64 -12.28 16.91
CA LEU A 304 1.39 -11.60 18.18
C LEU A 304 1.79 -12.43 19.42
N GLU A 305 1.75 -13.76 19.35
CA GLU A 305 2.22 -14.64 20.43
C GLU A 305 3.69 -14.39 20.80
N LYS A 306 4.50 -13.97 19.83
CA LYS A 306 5.94 -13.71 19.99
C LYS A 306 6.27 -12.25 20.31
N ILE A 307 5.27 -11.35 20.30
CA ILE A 307 5.47 -9.92 20.50
C ILE A 307 5.16 -9.56 21.95
N GLU A 308 6.21 -9.28 22.73
CA GLU A 308 6.09 -8.78 24.09
C GLU A 308 5.85 -7.27 24.09
N ALA A 309 4.83 -6.81 24.80
CA ALA A 309 4.60 -5.40 25.03
C ALA A 309 5.34 -4.93 26.29
N LYS A 310 6.35 -4.07 26.09
CA LYS A 310 7.21 -3.52 27.17
C LYS A 310 6.89 -2.04 27.41
N GLY A 311 7.26 -1.51 28.56
CA GLY A 311 7.01 -0.18 29.13
C GLY A 311 7.06 1.03 28.18
N ASN A 312 7.54 2.17 28.66
CA ASN A 312 7.51 3.43 27.92
C ASN A 312 8.23 3.35 26.58
N ALA A 313 7.59 3.87 25.54
CA ALA A 313 8.12 3.94 24.19
C ALA A 313 8.30 5.39 23.75
N GLU A 314 9.35 5.63 23.00
CA GLU A 314 9.55 6.89 22.29
C GLU A 314 8.40 7.11 21.31
N LEU A 315 7.84 8.32 21.31
CA LEU A 315 6.81 8.75 20.38
C LEU A 315 7.34 9.96 19.62
N LYS A 316 7.56 9.80 18.32
CA LYS A 316 8.09 10.85 17.47
C LYS A 316 7.35 10.87 16.14
N ILE A 317 7.14 12.05 15.60
CA ILE A 317 6.59 12.25 14.26
C ILE A 317 7.37 13.37 13.58
N ILE A 318 7.68 13.17 12.33
CA ILE A 318 8.29 14.15 11.44
C ILE A 318 7.36 14.29 10.24
N HIS A 319 7.07 15.51 9.87
CA HIS A 319 6.24 15.83 8.72
C HIS A 319 7.05 16.72 7.77
N GLU A 320 7.08 16.37 6.51
CA GLU A 320 7.80 17.07 5.45
C GLU A 320 6.91 17.16 4.20
N GLU A 321 7.18 18.13 3.36
CA GLU A 321 6.57 18.25 2.04
C GLU A 321 7.67 18.19 0.99
N ILE A 322 7.39 17.48 -0.12
CA ILE A 322 8.29 17.42 -1.27
C ILE A 322 7.55 17.68 -2.57
N GLU A 323 8.25 18.20 -3.55
CA GLU A 323 7.75 18.32 -4.91
C GLU A 323 8.23 17.15 -5.76
N LEU A 324 7.28 16.40 -6.32
CA LEU A 324 7.56 15.31 -7.24
C LEU A 324 7.33 15.77 -8.68
N PRO A 325 8.27 15.52 -9.61
CA PRO A 325 8.15 15.93 -11.00
C PRO A 325 7.04 15.12 -11.70
N LEU A 326 6.24 15.81 -12.51
CA LEU A 326 5.25 15.21 -13.38
C LEU A 326 5.87 14.85 -14.71
N ARG A 327 5.40 13.75 -15.32
CA ARG A 327 5.94 13.26 -16.60
C ARG A 327 5.57 14.18 -17.75
N THR A 328 6.47 14.25 -18.71
CA THR A 328 6.33 15.08 -19.93
C THR A 328 6.33 14.26 -21.22
N ASP A 329 6.50 12.94 -21.13
CA ASP A 329 6.67 12.01 -22.25
C ASP A 329 5.34 11.46 -22.81
N ILE A 330 4.19 11.86 -22.26
CA ILE A 330 2.89 11.34 -22.67
C ILE A 330 2.59 11.55 -24.16
N PRO A 331 2.83 12.74 -24.75
CA PRO A 331 2.60 12.93 -26.18
C PRO A 331 3.41 11.97 -27.06
N GLN A 332 4.69 11.79 -26.76
CA GLN A 332 5.58 10.88 -27.50
C GLN A 332 5.15 9.41 -27.37
N ARG A 333 4.61 9.04 -26.21
CA ARG A 333 4.07 7.69 -26.00
C ARG A 333 2.81 7.44 -26.80
N ILE A 334 1.90 8.43 -26.86
CA ILE A 334 0.69 8.35 -27.69
C ILE A 334 1.10 8.20 -29.17
N GLU A 335 2.03 9.00 -29.65
CA GLU A 335 2.55 8.92 -31.02
C GLU A 335 3.14 7.54 -31.33
N SER A 336 3.95 6.99 -30.41
CA SER A 336 4.51 5.65 -30.56
C SER A 336 3.44 4.56 -30.64
N LEU A 337 2.40 4.62 -29.80
CA LEU A 337 1.28 3.68 -29.82
C LEU A 337 0.44 3.81 -31.09
N GLN A 338 0.24 5.03 -31.61
CA GLN A 338 -0.42 5.26 -32.90
C GLN A 338 0.35 4.67 -34.07
N ALA A 339 1.68 4.83 -34.08
CA ALA A 339 2.54 4.23 -35.11
C ALA A 339 2.46 2.69 -35.05
N GLU A 340 2.50 2.09 -33.86
CA GLU A 340 2.34 0.65 -33.68
C GLU A 340 0.95 0.16 -34.10
N GLN A 341 -0.11 0.91 -33.80
CA GLN A 341 -1.48 0.63 -34.21
C GLN A 341 -1.58 0.55 -35.75
N ILE A 342 -0.98 1.51 -36.47
CA ILE A 342 -0.94 1.52 -37.94
C ILE A 342 -0.22 0.29 -38.46
N GLN A 343 0.95 -0.07 -37.92
CA GLN A 343 1.69 -1.25 -38.33
C GLN A 343 0.89 -2.55 -38.14
N LEU A 344 0.20 -2.68 -36.99
CA LEU A 344 -0.64 -3.85 -36.72
C LEU A 344 -1.82 -3.94 -37.67
N LEU A 345 -2.51 -2.81 -37.95
CA LEU A 345 -3.58 -2.77 -38.95
C LEU A 345 -3.08 -3.21 -40.33
N GLN A 346 -1.90 -2.75 -40.76
CA GLN A 346 -1.28 -3.15 -42.02
C GLN A 346 -0.83 -4.62 -42.04
N SER A 347 -0.61 -5.24 -40.87
CA SER A 347 -0.21 -6.65 -40.74
C SER A 347 -1.37 -7.63 -40.95
N LEU A 348 -2.61 -7.18 -40.80
CA LEU A 348 -3.80 -8.01 -40.96
C LEU A 348 -3.90 -8.52 -42.41
N ARG A 349 -4.20 -9.81 -42.57
CA ARG A 349 -4.29 -10.48 -43.88
C ARG A 349 -5.66 -11.13 -44.02
N GLY A 350 -6.24 -11.02 -45.21
CA GLY A 350 -7.45 -11.76 -45.56
C GLY A 350 -7.27 -13.26 -45.32
N THR A 351 -8.29 -13.91 -44.75
CA THR A 351 -8.31 -15.34 -44.47
C THR A 351 -9.64 -15.95 -44.88
N SER A 352 -9.63 -17.20 -45.27
CA SER A 352 -10.86 -17.97 -45.55
C SER A 352 -11.51 -18.54 -44.30
N LEU A 353 -10.81 -18.52 -43.15
CA LEU A 353 -11.34 -18.99 -41.88
C LEU A 353 -12.11 -17.89 -41.16
N ASN A 354 -13.17 -18.30 -40.46
CA ASN A 354 -13.81 -17.57 -39.39
C ASN A 354 -13.81 -18.42 -38.13
N ILE A 355 -14.28 -17.90 -37.00
CA ILE A 355 -14.22 -18.60 -35.71
C ILE A 355 -14.89 -19.98 -35.74
N LYS A 356 -16.01 -20.14 -36.49
CA LYS A 356 -16.73 -21.42 -36.59
C LYS A 356 -15.97 -22.48 -37.37
N THR A 357 -15.18 -22.08 -38.35
CA THR A 357 -14.36 -23.00 -39.17
C THR A 357 -12.98 -23.20 -38.59
N PHE A 358 -12.44 -22.20 -37.89
CA PHE A 358 -11.14 -22.26 -37.24
C PHE A 358 -11.13 -23.23 -36.02
N ILE A 359 -12.09 -23.11 -35.10
CA ILE A 359 -12.09 -23.90 -33.86
C ILE A 359 -12.07 -25.41 -34.13
N PRO A 360 -12.93 -25.99 -35.00
CA PRO A 360 -12.88 -27.42 -35.27
C PRO A 360 -11.56 -27.90 -35.89
N LEU A 361 -10.98 -27.09 -36.79
CA LEU A 361 -9.66 -27.38 -37.36
C LEU A 361 -8.57 -27.34 -36.28
N TYR A 362 -8.55 -26.29 -35.50
CA TYR A 362 -7.56 -26.10 -34.43
C TYR A 362 -7.58 -27.25 -33.43
N ILE A 363 -8.76 -27.65 -32.96
CA ILE A 363 -8.91 -28.81 -32.06
C ILE A 363 -8.42 -30.09 -32.72
N LYS A 364 -8.81 -30.35 -33.97
CA LYS A 364 -8.43 -31.57 -34.72
C LYS A 364 -6.90 -31.65 -34.88
N TYR A 365 -6.25 -30.55 -35.26
CA TYR A 365 -4.80 -30.52 -35.46
C TYR A 365 -3.98 -30.60 -34.19
N ASN A 366 -4.55 -30.17 -33.03
CA ASN A 366 -3.90 -30.34 -31.72
C ASN A 366 -4.15 -31.72 -31.11
N LEU A 367 -5.32 -32.35 -31.33
CA LEU A 367 -5.62 -33.69 -30.82
C LEU A 367 -4.88 -34.79 -31.58
N SER A 368 -4.63 -34.59 -32.88
CA SER A 368 -3.93 -35.54 -33.73
C SER A 368 -2.94 -34.85 -34.67
N PRO A 369 -1.79 -34.40 -34.17
CA PRO A 369 -0.86 -33.61 -34.97
C PRO A 369 -0.22 -34.39 -36.13
N GLU A 370 -0.08 -35.70 -36.01
CA GLU A 370 0.49 -36.53 -37.08
C GLU A 370 -0.54 -36.88 -38.16
N TYR A 371 -1.80 -37.13 -37.76
CA TYR A 371 -2.86 -37.59 -38.66
C TYR A 371 -4.15 -36.78 -38.49
N PRO A 372 -4.12 -35.44 -38.67
CA PRO A 372 -5.23 -34.57 -38.28
C PRO A 372 -6.47 -34.72 -39.17
N SER A 373 -6.32 -35.01 -40.45
CA SER A 373 -7.43 -35.03 -41.42
C SER A 373 -8.24 -36.31 -41.41
N TYR A 374 -7.58 -37.47 -41.17
CA TYR A 374 -8.18 -38.81 -41.22
C TYR A 374 -7.52 -39.72 -40.17
N TYR A 375 -7.96 -40.98 -40.12
CA TYR A 375 -7.27 -42.01 -39.36
C TYR A 375 -5.90 -42.34 -39.98
N SER A 376 -4.93 -42.75 -39.15
CA SER A 376 -3.54 -43.05 -39.54
C SER A 376 -3.43 -43.96 -40.76
N HIS A 377 -4.34 -44.95 -40.93
CA HIS A 377 -4.32 -45.87 -42.08
C HIS A 377 -4.46 -45.15 -43.45
N ARG A 378 -5.12 -44.01 -43.49
CA ARG A 378 -5.22 -43.21 -44.74
C ARG A 378 -3.88 -42.59 -45.14
N TYR A 379 -3.15 -42.06 -44.19
CA TYR A 379 -1.81 -41.53 -44.41
C TYR A 379 -0.83 -42.63 -44.77
N LEU A 380 -0.91 -43.77 -44.11
CA LEU A 380 -0.08 -44.94 -44.44
C LEU A 380 -0.39 -45.50 -45.85
N HIS A 381 -1.65 -45.51 -46.26
CA HIS A 381 -2.06 -45.88 -47.61
C HIS A 381 -1.50 -44.94 -48.67
N ASP A 382 -1.63 -43.63 -48.46
CA ASP A 382 -1.05 -42.62 -49.34
C ASP A 382 0.47 -42.85 -49.50
N LYS A 383 1.16 -43.06 -48.39
CA LYS A 383 2.60 -43.32 -48.39
C LYS A 383 2.97 -44.59 -49.17
N VAL A 384 2.22 -45.69 -49.02
CA VAL A 384 2.44 -46.96 -49.77
C VAL A 384 2.17 -46.77 -51.26
N THR A 385 1.20 -45.94 -51.65
CA THR A 385 0.85 -45.68 -53.05
C THR A 385 1.65 -44.52 -53.65
N GLY A 386 2.63 -43.95 -52.93
CA GLY A 386 3.47 -42.82 -53.39
C GLY A 386 2.71 -41.49 -53.50
N ARG A 387 1.60 -41.33 -52.78
CA ARG A 387 0.83 -40.08 -52.69
C ARG A 387 1.22 -39.27 -51.50
N ASN A 388 0.93 -37.99 -51.53
CA ASN A 388 1.10 -37.06 -50.40
C ASN A 388 -0.07 -36.07 -50.29
N ASP A 389 -1.23 -36.42 -50.78
CA ASP A 389 -2.40 -35.54 -50.87
C ASP A 389 -2.85 -35.05 -49.50
N LEU A 390 -2.87 -35.96 -48.52
CA LEU A 390 -3.27 -35.61 -47.15
C LEU A 390 -2.22 -34.71 -46.44
N GLU A 391 -0.94 -35.00 -46.60
CA GLU A 391 0.15 -34.17 -46.05
C GLU A 391 0.15 -32.78 -46.68
N GLY A 392 -0.14 -32.67 -47.97
CA GLY A 392 -0.30 -31.40 -48.67
C GLY A 392 -1.46 -30.58 -48.16
N LEU A 393 -2.61 -31.26 -47.95
CA LEU A 393 -3.80 -30.65 -47.34
C LEU A 393 -3.53 -30.15 -45.91
N ASP A 394 -2.85 -30.95 -45.10
CA ASP A 394 -2.52 -30.59 -43.73
C ASP A 394 -1.54 -29.41 -43.66
N THR A 395 -0.57 -29.37 -44.56
CA THR A 395 0.35 -28.25 -44.67
C THR A 395 -0.39 -26.96 -44.98
N GLU A 396 -1.32 -26.98 -45.92
CA GLU A 396 -2.13 -25.81 -46.26
C GLU A 396 -3.07 -25.39 -45.15
N ASN A 397 -3.73 -26.35 -44.48
CA ASN A 397 -4.59 -26.07 -43.34
C ASN A 397 -3.81 -25.42 -42.16
N ARG A 398 -2.60 -25.91 -41.85
CA ARG A 398 -1.74 -25.29 -40.83
C ARG A 398 -1.38 -23.86 -41.23
N ARG A 399 -0.98 -23.64 -42.50
CA ARG A 399 -0.64 -22.31 -43.00
C ARG A 399 -1.81 -21.32 -42.85
N ILE A 400 -3.03 -21.77 -43.17
CA ILE A 400 -4.25 -20.94 -43.05
C ILE A 400 -4.60 -20.70 -41.59
N MET A 401 -4.49 -21.71 -40.71
CA MET A 401 -4.70 -21.56 -39.27
C MET A 401 -3.71 -20.57 -38.65
N ASP A 402 -2.42 -20.70 -38.98
CA ASP A 402 -1.38 -19.78 -38.48
C ASP A 402 -1.65 -18.34 -38.92
N LYS A 403 -2.12 -18.16 -40.14
CA LYS A 403 -2.51 -16.83 -40.64
C LYS A 403 -3.69 -16.25 -39.84
N TYR A 404 -4.66 -17.08 -39.53
CA TYR A 404 -5.83 -16.69 -38.70
C TYR A 404 -5.40 -16.34 -37.28
N LEU A 405 -4.55 -17.15 -36.64
CA LEU A 405 -4.00 -16.91 -35.30
C LEU A 405 -3.23 -15.60 -35.24
N ARG A 406 -2.37 -15.31 -36.22
CA ARG A 406 -1.66 -14.02 -36.29
C ARG A 406 -2.60 -12.82 -36.34
N ASN A 407 -3.73 -12.94 -37.05
CA ASN A 407 -4.75 -11.90 -37.05
C ASN A 407 -5.41 -11.74 -35.67
N ILE A 408 -5.70 -12.84 -34.95
CA ILE A 408 -6.25 -12.80 -33.59
C ILE A 408 -5.29 -12.04 -32.66
N TYR A 409 -4.01 -12.43 -32.62
CA TYR A 409 -3.01 -11.77 -31.78
C TYR A 409 -2.83 -10.29 -32.13
N ALA A 410 -2.89 -9.93 -33.41
CA ALA A 410 -2.85 -8.53 -33.84
C ALA A 410 -4.08 -7.76 -33.33
N MET A 411 -5.28 -8.35 -33.35
CA MET A 411 -6.51 -7.73 -32.83
C MET A 411 -6.48 -7.57 -31.29
N GLU A 412 -5.97 -8.55 -30.56
CA GLU A 412 -5.78 -8.47 -29.12
C GLU A 412 -4.83 -7.33 -28.74
N LYS A 413 -3.71 -7.21 -29.47
CA LYS A 413 -2.75 -6.13 -29.28
C LYS A 413 -3.33 -4.76 -29.63
N LEU A 414 -4.12 -4.67 -30.70
CA LEU A 414 -4.84 -3.45 -31.06
C LEU A 414 -5.82 -3.00 -29.97
N ALA A 415 -6.56 -3.94 -29.37
CA ALA A 415 -7.48 -3.63 -28.27
C ALA A 415 -6.72 -3.04 -27.07
N ARG A 416 -5.55 -3.61 -26.73
CA ARG A 416 -4.71 -3.11 -25.64
C ARG A 416 -4.12 -1.73 -25.93
N ILE A 417 -3.63 -1.51 -27.16
CA ILE A 417 -3.12 -0.20 -27.58
C ILE A 417 -4.22 0.85 -27.43
N GLN A 418 -5.44 0.55 -27.86
CA GLN A 418 -6.57 1.47 -27.75
C GLN A 418 -6.87 1.84 -26.28
N GLU A 419 -6.83 0.88 -25.38
CA GLU A 419 -7.03 1.15 -23.94
C GLU A 419 -5.88 2.01 -23.37
N ASN A 420 -4.64 1.68 -23.69
CA ASN A 420 -3.46 2.43 -23.24
C ASN A 420 -3.49 3.88 -23.75
N MET A 421 -3.84 4.08 -25.01
CA MET A 421 -4.02 5.43 -25.57
C MET A 421 -5.06 6.22 -24.82
N SER A 422 -6.23 5.61 -24.57
CA SER A 422 -7.33 6.27 -23.83
C SER A 422 -6.94 6.64 -22.39
N LEU A 423 -6.09 5.83 -21.74
CA LEU A 423 -5.53 6.16 -20.42
C LEU A 423 -4.58 7.35 -20.49
N LEU A 424 -3.64 7.36 -21.45
CA LEU A 424 -2.67 8.43 -21.63
C LEU A 424 -3.34 9.75 -22.02
N GLU A 425 -4.32 9.72 -22.90
CA GLU A 425 -5.10 10.90 -23.30
C GLU A 425 -5.83 11.54 -22.10
N ARG A 426 -6.46 10.73 -21.24
CA ARG A 426 -7.07 11.23 -20.00
C ARG A 426 -6.05 11.85 -19.04
N GLN A 427 -4.85 11.28 -18.96
CA GLN A 427 -3.78 11.85 -18.15
C GLN A 427 -3.27 13.16 -18.73
N MET A 428 -3.03 13.23 -20.04
CA MET A 428 -2.61 14.44 -20.74
C MET A 428 -3.60 15.59 -20.46
N GLN A 429 -4.90 15.34 -20.63
CA GLN A 429 -5.95 16.32 -20.33
C GLN A 429 -5.90 16.82 -18.89
N ARG A 430 -5.66 15.93 -17.91
CA ARG A 430 -5.55 16.32 -16.49
C ARG A 430 -4.30 17.16 -16.21
N LEU A 431 -3.16 16.81 -16.82
CA LEU A 431 -1.92 17.57 -16.67
C LEU A 431 -2.03 18.95 -17.30
N GLU A 432 -2.59 19.04 -18.51
CA GLU A 432 -2.84 20.30 -19.21
C GLU A 432 -3.81 21.20 -18.42
N ALA A 433 -4.91 20.64 -17.93
CA ALA A 433 -5.88 21.38 -17.12
C ALA A 433 -5.31 21.89 -15.80
N SER A 434 -4.36 21.19 -15.20
CA SER A 434 -3.70 21.62 -13.96
C SER A 434 -2.64 22.69 -14.20
N GLY A 435 -2.00 22.71 -15.37
CA GLY A 435 -0.84 23.54 -15.69
C GLY A 435 0.39 23.30 -14.82
N GLN A 436 0.38 22.26 -13.98
CA GLN A 436 1.44 21.94 -13.03
C GLN A 436 2.56 21.13 -13.71
N ARG A 437 3.80 21.36 -13.27
CA ARG A 437 4.97 20.56 -13.65
C ARG A 437 5.46 19.67 -12.52
N THR A 438 5.08 19.98 -11.31
CA THR A 438 5.39 19.24 -10.10
C THR A 438 4.11 19.01 -9.31
N LEU A 439 4.14 18.02 -8.44
CA LEU A 439 3.08 17.70 -7.50
C LEU A 439 3.63 17.81 -6.09
N LEU A 440 3.10 18.75 -5.29
CA LEU A 440 3.43 18.84 -3.88
C LEU A 440 2.75 17.70 -3.12
N VAL A 441 3.53 16.91 -2.39
CA VAL A 441 3.05 15.80 -1.58
C VAL A 441 3.61 15.88 -0.18
N GLU A 442 2.79 15.49 0.81
CA GLU A 442 3.23 15.39 2.19
C GLU A 442 3.75 13.98 2.50
N LEU A 443 4.80 13.94 3.30
CA LEU A 443 5.39 12.71 3.84
C LEU A 443 5.42 12.81 5.36
N SER A 444 5.18 11.69 6.01
CA SER A 444 5.34 11.60 7.46
C SER A 444 6.19 10.40 7.82
N GLY A 445 7.07 10.57 8.80
CA GLY A 445 7.74 9.49 9.48
C GLY A 445 7.28 9.43 10.92
N VAL A 446 6.94 8.23 11.39
CA VAL A 446 6.45 8.01 12.75
C VAL A 446 7.28 6.95 13.42
N ARG A 447 7.69 7.21 14.67
CA ARG A 447 8.30 6.23 15.56
C ARG A 447 7.45 6.02 16.80
N ILE A 448 7.13 4.76 17.09
CA ILE A 448 6.38 4.32 18.27
C ILE A 448 7.19 3.19 18.90
N GLY A 449 8.17 3.54 19.73
CA GLY A 449 9.18 2.60 20.21
C GLY A 449 10.04 2.05 19.08
N ASP A 450 10.00 0.73 18.86
CA ASP A 450 10.72 0.09 17.76
C ASP A 450 9.94 0.07 16.44
N PHE A 451 8.65 0.40 16.45
CA PHE A 451 7.83 0.51 15.25
C PHE A 451 8.12 1.83 14.53
N VAL A 452 8.66 1.75 13.33
CA VAL A 452 8.93 2.90 12.48
C VAL A 452 8.12 2.78 11.19
N MET A 453 7.45 3.85 10.82
CA MET A 453 6.60 3.89 9.63
C MET A 453 6.86 5.18 8.86
N VAL A 454 6.97 5.08 7.55
CA VAL A 454 6.97 6.22 6.62
C VAL A 454 5.76 6.14 5.72
N THR A 455 5.23 7.29 5.27
CA THR A 455 4.00 7.34 4.48
C THR A 455 4.27 7.63 3.01
N PHE A 456 3.33 7.20 2.16
CA PHE A 456 3.26 7.60 0.76
C PHE A 456 1.79 7.89 0.38
N PRO A 457 1.47 9.02 -0.27
CA PRO A 457 0.09 9.39 -0.59
C PRO A 457 -0.38 8.82 -1.92
N GLY A 458 -0.23 7.51 -2.13
CA GLY A 458 -0.59 6.84 -3.38
C GLY A 458 -0.23 5.37 -3.40
N GLU A 459 -0.22 4.82 -4.62
CA GLU A 459 -0.02 3.40 -4.92
C GLU A 459 1.44 3.14 -5.35
N ALA A 460 2.39 3.28 -4.40
CA ALA A 460 3.76 2.87 -4.68
C ALA A 460 3.82 1.35 -4.95
N LEU A 461 4.62 0.95 -5.93
CA LEU A 461 4.83 -0.46 -6.22
C LEU A 461 5.68 -1.11 -5.12
N VAL A 462 5.52 -2.42 -4.94
CA VAL A 462 6.14 -3.17 -3.84
C VAL A 462 7.66 -3.03 -3.78
N GLU A 463 8.30 -2.89 -4.93
CA GLU A 463 9.75 -2.73 -5.04
C GLU A 463 10.26 -1.49 -4.28
N VAL A 464 9.49 -0.40 -4.29
CA VAL A 464 9.80 0.82 -3.53
C VAL A 464 9.75 0.54 -2.02
N GLY A 465 8.71 -0.14 -1.54
CA GLY A 465 8.57 -0.54 -0.14
C GLY A 465 9.71 -1.45 0.32
N LEU A 466 10.04 -2.46 -0.49
CA LEU A 466 11.15 -3.39 -0.22
C LEU A 466 12.50 -2.67 -0.17
N ASN A 467 12.72 -1.69 -1.07
CA ASN A 467 13.95 -0.90 -1.07
C ASN A 467 14.08 -0.04 0.20
N ILE A 468 13.01 0.65 0.60
CA ILE A 468 13.00 1.44 1.84
C ILE A 468 13.29 0.56 3.06
N LYS A 469 12.65 -0.61 3.18
CA LYS A 469 12.92 -1.57 4.26
C LYS A 469 14.39 -2.00 4.28
N LYS A 470 14.99 -2.25 3.10
CA LYS A 470 16.38 -2.68 2.95
C LYS A 470 17.39 -1.61 3.38
N ILE A 471 17.13 -0.34 3.04
CA ILE A 471 18.08 0.77 3.31
C ILE A 471 17.87 1.41 4.68
N SER A 472 16.76 1.14 5.36
CA SER A 472 16.43 1.74 6.66
C SER A 472 17.45 1.37 7.74
N PRO A 473 17.82 2.33 8.62
CA PRO A 473 18.66 2.05 9.81
C PRO A 473 17.86 1.37 10.93
N HIS A 474 16.52 1.29 10.83
CA HIS A 474 15.66 0.71 11.85
C HIS A 474 15.25 -0.72 11.49
N LYS A 475 15.26 -1.60 12.50
CA LYS A 475 14.93 -3.02 12.31
C LYS A 475 13.50 -3.25 11.82
N TYR A 476 12.54 -2.46 12.32
CA TYR A 476 11.11 -2.61 12.01
C TYR A 476 10.62 -1.35 11.31
N THR A 477 10.85 -1.30 9.99
CA THR A 477 10.43 -0.19 9.13
C THR A 477 9.35 -0.64 8.18
N PHE A 478 8.26 0.11 8.13
CA PHE A 478 7.11 -0.17 7.29
C PHE A 478 6.76 1.05 6.44
N VAL A 479 6.21 0.81 5.26
CA VAL A 479 5.71 1.87 4.39
C VAL A 479 4.18 1.81 4.38
N SER A 480 3.54 2.93 4.71
CA SER A 480 2.10 3.08 4.65
C SER A 480 1.73 3.84 3.38
N GLY A 481 1.31 3.09 2.36
CA GLY A 481 0.73 3.66 1.14
C GLY A 481 -0.62 4.33 1.42
N HIS A 482 -1.23 4.97 0.43
CA HIS A 482 -2.58 5.55 0.54
C HIS A 482 -2.82 6.42 1.78
N THR A 483 -1.76 7.07 2.29
CA THR A 483 -1.83 7.87 3.52
C THR A 483 -1.85 9.35 3.19
N ASN A 484 -2.87 10.05 3.68
CA ASN A 484 -3.07 11.51 3.57
C ASN A 484 -3.16 12.05 2.14
N GLY A 485 -3.49 11.21 1.15
CA GLY A 485 -3.64 11.63 -0.23
C GLY A 485 -3.85 10.49 -1.20
N ASN A 486 -4.00 10.85 -2.49
CA ASN A 486 -4.08 9.90 -3.60
C ASN A 486 -3.48 10.51 -4.87
N ILE A 487 -2.23 10.20 -5.13
CA ILE A 487 -1.53 10.63 -6.34
C ILE A 487 -1.53 9.57 -7.44
N GLY A 488 -2.17 8.41 -7.22
CA GLY A 488 -2.20 7.27 -8.13
C GLY A 488 -0.94 6.42 -8.04
N TYR A 489 -0.66 5.69 -9.12
CA TYR A 489 0.47 4.75 -9.19
C TYR A 489 1.82 5.43 -9.20
N ALA A 490 2.79 4.78 -8.55
CA ALA A 490 4.17 5.22 -8.47
C ALA A 490 5.13 4.02 -8.66
N PRO A 491 5.44 3.66 -9.93
CA PRO A 491 6.38 2.59 -10.27
C PRO A 491 7.81 2.93 -9.88
N ALA A 492 8.62 1.91 -9.55
CA ALA A 492 10.07 2.09 -9.42
C ALA A 492 10.70 2.47 -10.77
N ILE A 493 11.85 3.13 -10.74
CA ILE A 493 12.49 3.68 -11.94
C ILE A 493 12.74 2.62 -13.03
N GLU A 494 13.09 1.40 -12.64
CA GLU A 494 13.33 0.29 -13.57
C GLU A 494 12.04 -0.22 -14.24
N GLN A 495 10.88 0.19 -13.73
CA GLN A 495 9.57 -0.25 -14.17
C GLN A 495 8.90 0.71 -15.17
N PHE A 496 9.53 1.85 -15.46
CA PHE A 496 9.09 2.79 -16.51
C PHE A 496 9.46 2.26 -17.91
N LYS A 497 8.93 1.07 -18.27
CA LYS A 497 9.22 0.38 -19.54
C LYS A 497 8.12 0.50 -20.59
N GLY A 498 7.07 1.25 -20.29
CA GLY A 498 6.14 1.76 -21.29
C GLY A 498 4.90 0.93 -21.60
N GLU A 499 4.70 -0.28 -21.05
CA GLU A 499 3.56 -1.12 -21.41
C GLU A 499 2.72 -1.63 -20.25
N ALA A 500 3.26 -1.65 -19.03
CA ALA A 500 2.50 -2.07 -17.87
C ALA A 500 1.52 -0.99 -17.42
N TYR A 501 0.38 -1.42 -16.89
CA TYR A 501 -0.73 -0.52 -16.52
C TYR A 501 -0.32 0.56 -15.53
N GLU A 502 0.47 0.20 -14.51
CA GLU A 502 0.91 1.12 -13.48
C GLU A 502 1.81 2.22 -14.04
N ASP A 503 2.66 1.89 -15.05
CA ASP A 503 3.47 2.88 -15.76
C ASP A 503 2.61 3.76 -16.68
N ILE A 504 1.68 3.15 -17.43
CA ILE A 504 0.73 3.88 -18.29
C ILE A 504 -0.11 4.85 -17.45
N ASN A 505 -0.54 4.43 -16.26
CA ASN A 505 -1.42 5.23 -15.40
C ASN A 505 -0.67 6.05 -14.33
N CYS A 506 0.65 6.13 -14.41
CA CYS A 506 1.48 6.98 -13.55
C CYS A 506 1.57 8.41 -14.09
N ARG A 507 1.41 9.40 -13.19
CA ARG A 507 1.57 10.82 -13.53
C ARG A 507 2.99 11.35 -13.28
N LEU A 508 3.77 10.62 -12.47
CA LEU A 508 5.09 11.05 -12.04
C LEU A 508 6.14 10.74 -13.10
N ALA A 509 7.14 11.59 -13.20
CA ALA A 509 8.36 11.30 -13.95
C ALA A 509 9.24 10.30 -13.19
N PRO A 510 10.09 9.49 -13.86
CA PRO A 510 10.87 8.42 -13.20
C PRO A 510 11.73 8.90 -12.02
N GLU A 511 12.17 10.15 -12.02
CA GLU A 511 13.01 10.77 -10.98
C GLU A 511 12.31 10.88 -9.61
N TRP A 512 11.01 10.71 -9.56
CA TRP A 512 10.21 10.78 -8.33
C TRP A 512 10.74 9.86 -7.23
N GLN A 513 11.14 8.63 -7.61
CA GLN A 513 11.58 7.62 -6.65
C GLN A 513 12.81 8.09 -5.89
N LYS A 514 13.82 8.60 -6.61
CA LYS A 514 15.05 9.10 -5.99
C LYS A 514 14.74 10.22 -5.00
N ILE A 515 13.92 11.20 -5.40
CA ILE A 515 13.54 12.35 -4.54
C ILE A 515 12.81 11.84 -3.28
N TYR A 516 11.88 10.91 -3.44
CA TYR A 516 11.14 10.32 -2.34
C TYR A 516 12.04 9.55 -1.39
N GLU A 517 12.87 8.62 -1.91
CA GLU A 517 13.74 7.77 -1.09
C GLU A 517 14.81 8.58 -0.34
N GLU A 518 15.40 9.60 -0.96
CA GLU A 518 16.34 10.52 -0.30
C GLU A 518 15.65 11.23 0.87
N LYS A 519 14.44 11.75 0.68
CA LYS A 519 13.69 12.40 1.75
C LYS A 519 13.26 11.43 2.85
N VAL A 520 12.82 10.23 2.48
CA VAL A 520 12.50 9.16 3.44
C VAL A 520 13.73 8.81 4.29
N MET A 521 14.90 8.72 3.70
CA MET A 521 16.15 8.45 4.45
C MET A 521 16.51 9.58 5.41
N GLU A 522 16.32 10.84 5.01
CA GLU A 522 16.48 11.99 5.93
C GLU A 522 15.53 11.88 7.14
N ILE A 523 14.28 11.51 6.89
CA ILE A 523 13.26 11.31 7.93
C ILE A 523 13.66 10.14 8.85
N LEU A 524 13.99 8.98 8.27
CA LEU A 524 14.38 7.79 9.03
C LEU A 524 15.61 8.03 9.93
N ASN A 525 16.61 8.76 9.44
CA ASN A 525 17.80 9.11 10.23
C ASN A 525 17.50 10.09 11.39
N LYS A 526 16.41 10.83 11.30
CA LYS A 526 15.96 11.74 12.36
C LYS A 526 15.00 11.07 13.35
N LEU A 527 14.38 9.93 13.01
CA LEU A 527 13.49 9.17 13.88
C LEU A 527 14.28 8.31 14.88
#